data_f7068fc1498ec02706c627ac27adc9ce
#
_entry.id   f7068fc1498ec02706c627ac27adc9ce
#
_cell.length_a   1.000
_cell.length_b   1.000
_cell.length_c   1.000
_cell.angle_alpha   90.00
_cell.angle_beta   90.00
_cell.angle_gamma   90.00
#
_symmetry.space_group_name_H-M   'P 1'
#
loop_
_entity.id
_entity.type
_entity.pdbx_description
1 polymer ?
#
loop_
_entity_poly.entity_id
_entity_poly.type
_entity_poly.pdbx_seq_one_letter_code
_entity_poly.pdbx_strand_id
1 'polypeptide(L)'
;MSEPGFWDDNEKAQIVIQKSNELKAVYDTFHQLELQVEEVELLFEMYKEDPEEEIHEELVERVYSVEKELEKYELSMLLSGPHDKCSAILEIHPGAGGTESQDWGSMLLRMYTRWAEQHGYRIETVDYQDGEEAGIKSVTLSIEGLNAYGYLKSEKGVHRLVRISPFDAAGKRHTSFCSIDIMPQLEGDIDIEINPDDLKIDVYRASGAGGQHINKTSSAVRITHIPTGIVTQSQAQRSQFKNKDQAMAMLKTKLYQLEEEKKAAELAEIRGEQKDIAWGSQIRNYVFHPYSLVKDLRSGHETGNIGAVMDGDLDPFMDAYLKWTLSGETE
;
A
#
# COMPACT_ATOMS: atom_id res chain seq x y z
N MET A 1 -30.90 12.46 -9.90
CA MET A 1 -30.86 13.83 -9.34
C MET A 1 -32.15 14.61 -9.62
N SER A 2 -32.90 14.27 -10.61
CA SER A 2 -34.18 14.95 -10.98
C SER A 2 -35.43 14.36 -10.32
N GLU A 3 -35.31 13.36 -9.49
CA GLU A 3 -36.47 12.75 -8.81
C GLU A 3 -36.92 13.59 -7.63
N PRO A 4 -38.24 13.74 -7.42
CA PRO A 4 -38.79 14.43 -6.26
C PRO A 4 -38.40 13.67 -5.01
N GLY A 5 -37.80 14.37 -4.03
CA GLY A 5 -37.32 13.78 -2.77
C GLY A 5 -35.84 13.39 -2.75
N PHE A 6 -35.09 13.55 -3.86
CA PHE A 6 -33.65 13.26 -3.89
C PHE A 6 -32.84 14.05 -2.84
N TRP A 7 -33.25 15.26 -2.56
CA TRP A 7 -32.60 16.18 -1.64
C TRP A 7 -33.08 16.09 -0.18
N ASP A 8 -34.08 15.24 0.09
CA ASP A 8 -34.64 15.08 1.44
C ASP A 8 -33.70 14.29 2.38
N ASP A 9 -32.80 13.49 1.78
CA ASP A 9 -31.76 12.74 2.49
C ASP A 9 -30.36 13.18 1.99
N ASN A 10 -29.74 14.10 2.72
CA ASN A 10 -28.46 14.70 2.32
C ASN A 10 -27.32 13.69 2.23
N GLU A 11 -27.30 12.66 3.06
CA GLU A 11 -26.21 11.65 3.05
C GLU A 11 -26.32 10.77 1.81
N LYS A 12 -27.50 10.28 1.48
CA LYS A 12 -27.71 9.50 0.25
C LYS A 12 -27.48 10.33 -1.00
N ALA A 13 -27.92 11.59 -1.00
CA ALA A 13 -27.67 12.52 -2.10
C ALA A 13 -26.16 12.73 -2.33
N GLN A 14 -25.37 12.93 -1.28
CA GLN A 14 -23.92 13.06 -1.40
C GLN A 14 -23.25 11.81 -1.95
N ILE A 15 -23.61 10.61 -1.49
CA ILE A 15 -23.07 9.34 -1.99
C ILE A 15 -23.37 9.19 -3.50
N VAL A 16 -24.59 9.51 -3.95
CA VAL A 16 -24.95 9.43 -5.36
C VAL A 16 -24.20 10.46 -6.20
N ILE A 17 -24.03 11.68 -5.69
CA ILE A 17 -23.27 12.74 -6.36
C ILE A 17 -21.80 12.34 -6.49
N GLN A 18 -21.19 11.84 -5.41
CA GLN A 18 -19.82 11.38 -5.42
C GLN A 18 -19.61 10.26 -6.46
N LYS A 19 -20.47 9.25 -6.44
CA LYS A 19 -20.42 8.15 -7.41
C LYS A 19 -20.63 8.60 -8.85
N SER A 20 -21.55 9.56 -9.07
CA SER A 20 -21.77 10.18 -10.37
C SER A 20 -20.55 10.94 -10.86
N ASN A 21 -19.88 11.71 -9.98
CA ASN A 21 -18.66 12.46 -10.30
C ASN A 21 -17.50 11.52 -10.63
N GLU A 22 -17.35 10.42 -9.89
CA GLU A 22 -16.34 9.40 -10.14
C GLU A 22 -16.53 8.75 -11.53
N LEU A 23 -17.75 8.30 -11.84
CA LEU A 23 -18.07 7.71 -13.15
C LEU A 23 -17.86 8.72 -14.28
N LYS A 24 -18.24 9.98 -14.04
CA LYS A 24 -18.04 11.05 -15.03
C LYS A 24 -16.56 11.32 -15.27
N ALA A 25 -15.73 11.34 -14.22
CA ALA A 25 -14.28 11.53 -14.36
C ALA A 25 -13.63 10.41 -15.19
N VAL A 26 -14.04 9.14 -14.96
CA VAL A 26 -13.56 8.00 -15.76
C VAL A 26 -13.98 8.13 -17.22
N TYR A 27 -15.23 8.50 -17.46
CA TYR A 27 -15.76 8.70 -18.82
C TYR A 27 -15.07 9.85 -19.56
N ASP A 28 -14.92 10.99 -18.87
CA ASP A 28 -14.27 12.18 -19.45
C ASP A 28 -12.79 11.89 -19.80
N THR A 29 -12.08 11.14 -18.96
CA THR A 29 -10.69 10.72 -19.22
C THR A 29 -10.62 9.79 -20.44
N PHE A 30 -11.51 8.80 -20.52
CA PHE A 30 -11.57 7.91 -21.68
C PHE A 30 -11.85 8.68 -22.99
N HIS A 31 -12.83 9.58 -22.95
CA HIS A 31 -13.18 10.38 -24.12
C HIS A 31 -12.06 11.34 -24.55
N GLN A 32 -11.30 11.90 -23.60
CA GLN A 32 -10.10 12.69 -23.93
C GLN A 32 -9.01 11.85 -24.60
N LEU A 33 -8.78 10.63 -24.12
CA LEU A 33 -7.83 9.71 -24.77
C LEU A 33 -8.29 9.34 -26.20
N GLU A 34 -9.58 9.08 -26.39
CA GLU A 34 -10.15 8.81 -27.70
C GLU A 34 -9.88 9.96 -28.69
N LEU A 35 -10.15 11.20 -28.28
CA LEU A 35 -9.85 12.40 -29.09
C LEU A 35 -8.36 12.55 -29.41
N GLN A 36 -7.48 12.26 -28.45
CA GLN A 36 -6.03 12.34 -28.67
C GLN A 36 -5.53 11.27 -29.67
N VAL A 37 -6.12 10.06 -29.62
CA VAL A 37 -5.82 9.01 -30.62
C VAL A 37 -6.30 9.45 -32.01
N GLU A 38 -7.49 10.04 -32.13
CA GLU A 38 -7.99 10.58 -33.40
C GLU A 38 -7.05 11.69 -33.94
N GLU A 39 -6.53 12.58 -33.07
CA GLU A 39 -5.53 13.59 -33.45
C GLU A 39 -4.24 12.95 -33.97
N VAL A 40 -3.73 11.89 -33.32
CA VAL A 40 -2.54 11.15 -33.76
C VAL A 40 -2.78 10.48 -35.12
N GLU A 41 -3.95 9.88 -35.34
CA GLU A 41 -4.32 9.28 -36.61
C GLU A 41 -4.35 10.34 -37.74
N LEU A 42 -4.88 11.52 -37.45
CA LEU A 42 -4.96 12.63 -38.40
C LEU A 42 -3.58 13.17 -38.75
N LEU A 43 -2.68 13.36 -37.77
CA LEU A 43 -1.28 13.75 -37.98
C LEU A 43 -0.53 12.69 -38.79
N PHE A 44 -0.79 11.41 -38.55
CA PHE A 44 -0.18 10.32 -39.30
C PHE A 44 -0.63 10.29 -40.76
N GLU A 45 -1.91 10.54 -41.05
CA GLU A 45 -2.40 10.68 -42.43
C GLU A 45 -1.78 11.90 -43.14
N MET A 46 -1.67 13.05 -42.45
CA MET A 46 -0.98 14.25 -42.99
C MET A 46 0.48 13.92 -43.29
N TYR A 47 1.20 13.26 -42.44
CA TYR A 47 2.61 12.86 -42.66
C TYR A 47 2.75 11.88 -43.82
N LYS A 48 1.77 11.02 -44.09
CA LYS A 48 1.79 10.13 -45.26
C LYS A 48 1.63 10.88 -46.58
N GLU A 49 0.79 11.95 -46.57
CA GLU A 49 0.57 12.78 -47.77
C GLU A 49 1.73 13.70 -48.06
N ASP A 50 2.33 14.31 -47.04
CA ASP A 50 3.46 15.21 -47.12
C ASP A 50 4.47 14.98 -45.99
N PRO A 51 5.55 14.20 -46.22
CA PRO A 51 6.51 13.82 -45.20
C PRO A 51 7.45 15.02 -44.84
N GLU A 52 6.95 15.94 -44.05
CA GLU A 52 7.74 17.03 -43.46
C GLU A 52 8.33 16.61 -42.10
N GLU A 53 9.56 17.07 -41.82
CA GLU A 53 10.27 16.78 -40.56
C GLU A 53 9.53 17.36 -39.35
N GLU A 54 8.93 18.53 -39.48
CA GLU A 54 8.13 19.18 -38.44
C GLU A 54 6.89 18.32 -38.04
N ILE A 55 6.18 17.77 -39.03
CA ILE A 55 5.03 16.88 -38.78
C ILE A 55 5.48 15.57 -38.12
N HIS A 56 6.67 15.09 -38.53
CA HIS A 56 7.22 13.86 -37.90
C HIS A 56 7.58 14.07 -36.44
N GLU A 57 8.24 15.17 -36.08
CA GLU A 57 8.58 15.50 -34.69
C GLU A 57 7.32 15.65 -33.83
N GLU A 58 6.32 16.37 -34.31
CA GLU A 58 5.04 16.55 -33.61
C GLU A 58 4.30 15.22 -33.43
N LEU A 59 4.27 14.37 -34.45
CA LEU A 59 3.66 13.04 -34.39
C LEU A 59 4.32 12.17 -33.33
N VAL A 60 5.66 12.13 -33.31
CA VAL A 60 6.42 11.35 -32.32
C VAL A 60 6.14 11.83 -30.90
N GLU A 61 6.17 13.14 -30.66
CA GLU A 61 5.87 13.72 -29.36
C GLU A 61 4.45 13.41 -28.91
N ARG A 62 3.48 13.49 -29.84
CA ARG A 62 2.08 13.21 -29.54
C ARG A 62 1.83 11.73 -29.22
N VAL A 63 2.44 10.81 -29.95
CA VAL A 63 2.37 9.38 -29.69
C VAL A 63 2.90 9.06 -28.28
N TYR A 64 4.07 9.59 -27.91
CA TYR A 64 4.61 9.39 -26.56
C TYR A 64 3.69 9.94 -25.46
N SER A 65 3.07 11.11 -25.70
CA SER A 65 2.13 11.69 -24.75
C SER A 65 0.91 10.81 -24.55
N VAL A 66 0.31 10.33 -25.64
CA VAL A 66 -0.88 9.46 -25.60
C VAL A 66 -0.55 8.11 -24.96
N GLU A 67 0.61 7.51 -25.29
CA GLU A 67 1.07 6.26 -24.67
C GLU A 67 1.17 6.39 -23.15
N LYS A 68 1.79 7.46 -22.66
CA LYS A 68 1.92 7.73 -21.23
C LYS A 68 0.59 7.97 -20.52
N GLU A 69 -0.35 8.64 -21.18
CA GLU A 69 -1.69 8.87 -20.63
C GLU A 69 -2.54 7.59 -20.64
N LEU A 70 -2.38 6.77 -21.68
CA LEU A 70 -3.02 5.46 -21.77
C LEU A 70 -2.52 4.53 -20.66
N GLU A 71 -1.23 4.46 -20.40
CA GLU A 71 -0.66 3.69 -19.29
C GLU A 71 -1.26 4.10 -17.94
N LYS A 72 -1.39 5.41 -17.69
CA LYS A 72 -2.03 5.91 -16.47
C LYS A 72 -3.51 5.53 -16.39
N TYR A 73 -4.22 5.59 -17.50
CA TYR A 73 -5.62 5.20 -17.57
C TYR A 73 -5.80 3.70 -17.32
N GLU A 74 -5.00 2.86 -17.96
CA GLU A 74 -4.98 1.41 -17.71
C GLU A 74 -4.76 1.12 -16.23
N LEU A 75 -3.76 1.77 -15.62
CA LEU A 75 -3.46 1.62 -14.21
C LEU A 75 -4.64 2.04 -13.31
N SER A 76 -5.34 3.12 -13.67
CA SER A 76 -6.54 3.55 -12.94
C SER A 76 -7.68 2.54 -13.00
N MET A 77 -7.77 1.79 -14.09
CA MET A 77 -8.74 0.69 -14.25
C MET A 77 -8.34 -0.55 -13.44
N LEU A 78 -7.03 -0.80 -13.30
CA LEU A 78 -6.48 -1.86 -12.46
C LEU A 78 -6.78 -1.65 -10.97
N LEU A 79 -6.91 -0.38 -10.55
CA LEU A 79 -7.22 0.04 -9.19
C LEU A 79 -8.75 0.20 -8.98
N SER A 80 -9.52 -0.81 -9.36
CA SER A 80 -11.00 -0.80 -9.30
C SER A 80 -11.59 -1.54 -8.09
N GLY A 81 -10.74 -2.07 -7.21
CA GLY A 81 -11.19 -2.75 -6.00
C GLY A 81 -11.92 -1.81 -5.03
N PRO A 82 -12.74 -2.35 -4.12
CA PRO A 82 -13.61 -1.56 -3.24
C PRO A 82 -12.86 -0.58 -2.34
N HIS A 83 -11.60 -0.86 -2.01
CA HIS A 83 -10.77 -0.05 -1.13
C HIS A 83 -9.53 0.53 -1.82
N ASP A 84 -9.36 0.31 -3.13
CA ASP A 84 -8.14 0.69 -3.83
C ASP A 84 -7.87 2.20 -3.80
N LYS A 85 -8.91 3.03 -3.70
CA LYS A 85 -8.79 4.49 -3.59
C LYS A 85 -8.40 5.00 -2.20
N CYS A 86 -8.41 4.12 -1.20
CA CYS A 86 -8.12 4.50 0.17
C CYS A 86 -6.63 4.80 0.39
N SER A 87 -6.36 5.57 1.44
CA SER A 87 -5.05 5.64 2.09
C SER A 87 -4.67 4.28 2.67
N ALA A 88 -3.40 4.05 2.94
CA ALA A 88 -2.90 2.77 3.43
C ALA A 88 -2.30 2.86 4.82
N ILE A 89 -2.45 1.78 5.58
CA ILE A 89 -1.66 1.50 6.77
C ILE A 89 -0.69 0.38 6.42
N LEU A 90 0.60 0.65 6.57
CA LEU A 90 1.68 -0.28 6.30
C LEU A 90 2.35 -0.68 7.60
N GLU A 91 2.41 -1.98 7.88
CA GLU A 91 3.10 -2.55 9.04
C GLU A 91 4.30 -3.39 8.59
N ILE A 92 5.45 -3.17 9.20
CA ILE A 92 6.69 -3.91 8.94
C ILE A 92 7.04 -4.72 10.17
N HIS A 93 7.14 -6.04 9.99
CA HIS A 93 7.47 -6.98 11.04
C HIS A 93 8.68 -7.83 10.64
N PRO A 94 9.90 -7.51 11.13
CA PRO A 94 11.07 -8.36 10.96
C PRO A 94 10.80 -9.77 11.49
N GLY A 95 11.16 -10.78 10.69
CA GLY A 95 11.01 -12.17 11.04
C GLY A 95 12.13 -12.69 11.96
N ALA A 96 12.17 -13.99 12.16
CA ALA A 96 13.25 -14.66 12.88
C ALA A 96 14.59 -14.44 12.16
N GLY A 97 15.58 -13.90 12.83
CA GLY A 97 16.91 -13.58 12.27
C GLY A 97 17.69 -12.56 13.08
N GLY A 98 17.17 -12.14 14.24
CA GLY A 98 17.85 -11.20 15.13
C GLY A 98 18.16 -9.86 14.47
N THR A 99 19.34 -9.29 14.77
CA THR A 99 19.79 -7.98 14.28
C THR A 99 19.73 -7.85 12.76
N GLU A 100 20.02 -8.91 12.00
CA GLU A 100 20.01 -8.90 10.54
C GLU A 100 18.60 -8.69 9.96
N SER A 101 17.57 -9.31 10.53
CA SER A 101 16.19 -9.12 10.10
C SER A 101 15.65 -7.76 10.52
N GLN A 102 16.09 -7.22 11.67
CA GLN A 102 15.74 -5.89 12.14
C GLN A 102 16.34 -4.80 11.23
N ASP A 103 17.57 -4.99 10.77
CA ASP A 103 18.19 -4.10 9.78
C ASP A 103 17.49 -4.19 8.42
N TRP A 104 17.12 -5.40 7.99
CA TRP A 104 16.30 -5.58 6.78
C TRP A 104 14.98 -4.82 6.87
N GLY A 105 14.30 -4.87 8.01
CA GLY A 105 13.11 -4.06 8.26
C GLY A 105 13.33 -2.56 8.07
N SER A 106 14.46 -2.03 8.57
CA SER A 106 14.84 -0.61 8.35
C SER A 106 15.09 -0.28 6.90
N MET A 107 15.69 -1.20 6.14
CA MET A 107 15.90 -1.00 4.71
C MET A 107 14.57 -0.94 3.95
N LEU A 108 13.62 -1.82 4.29
CA LEU A 108 12.27 -1.80 3.72
C LEU A 108 11.50 -0.53 4.11
N LEU A 109 11.60 -0.10 5.36
CA LEU A 109 11.02 1.16 5.83
C LEU A 109 11.49 2.34 4.97
N ARG A 110 12.79 2.45 4.75
CA ARG A 110 13.36 3.50 3.89
C ARG A 110 12.86 3.39 2.45
N MET A 111 12.79 2.18 1.90
CA MET A 111 12.32 1.92 0.55
C MET A 111 10.88 2.40 0.36
N TYR A 112 9.96 2.02 1.25
CA TYR A 112 8.56 2.45 1.17
C TYR A 112 8.36 3.93 1.46
N THR A 113 9.14 4.51 2.37
CA THR A 113 9.11 5.95 2.63
C THR A 113 9.50 6.73 1.38
N ARG A 114 10.55 6.35 0.68
CA ARG A 114 10.99 6.99 -0.55
C ARG A 114 9.98 6.85 -1.69
N TRP A 115 9.41 5.65 -1.84
CA TRP A 115 8.35 5.43 -2.80
C TRP A 115 7.16 6.37 -2.54
N ALA A 116 6.70 6.46 -1.31
CA ALA A 116 5.57 7.31 -0.94
C ALA A 116 5.88 8.81 -1.12
N GLU A 117 7.11 9.26 -0.79
CA GLU A 117 7.57 10.62 -1.05
C GLU A 117 7.58 10.97 -2.55
N GLN A 118 8.05 10.06 -3.40
CA GLN A 118 8.08 10.23 -4.86
C GLN A 118 6.67 10.36 -5.46
N HIS A 119 5.68 9.70 -4.84
CA HIS A 119 4.27 9.80 -5.24
C HIS A 119 3.52 10.98 -4.60
N GLY A 120 4.21 11.79 -3.80
CA GLY A 120 3.61 12.93 -3.12
C GLY A 120 2.63 12.54 -2.00
N TYR A 121 2.72 11.32 -1.49
CA TYR A 121 1.92 10.88 -0.36
C TYR A 121 2.42 11.48 0.95
N ARG A 122 1.48 11.76 1.84
CA ARG A 122 1.81 12.16 3.21
C ARG A 122 2.06 10.92 4.05
N ILE A 123 3.19 10.89 4.75
CA ILE A 123 3.60 9.78 5.60
C ILE A 123 3.56 10.23 7.05
N GLU A 124 2.90 9.43 7.88
CA GLU A 124 2.91 9.60 9.34
C GLU A 124 3.32 8.29 10.01
N THR A 125 4.32 8.35 10.88
CA THR A 125 4.70 7.20 11.69
C THR A 125 3.73 7.08 12.87
N VAL A 126 2.93 6.02 12.87
CA VAL A 126 1.90 5.75 13.89
C VAL A 126 2.51 5.08 15.12
N ASP A 127 3.35 4.07 14.86
CA ASP A 127 4.10 3.34 15.89
C ASP A 127 5.49 3.01 15.37
N TYR A 128 6.47 3.03 16.27
CA TYR A 128 7.86 2.72 15.95
C TYR A 128 8.55 2.09 17.15
N GLN A 129 9.15 0.95 16.94
CA GLN A 129 9.95 0.26 17.95
C GLN A 129 11.35 0.01 17.40
N ASP A 130 12.35 0.57 18.09
CA ASP A 130 13.76 0.33 17.78
C ASP A 130 14.13 -1.14 17.98
N GLY A 131 15.04 -1.64 17.15
CA GLY A 131 15.74 -2.90 17.38
C GLY A 131 16.65 -2.84 18.59
N GLU A 132 17.06 -3.98 19.11
CA GLU A 132 17.90 -4.05 20.31
C GLU A 132 19.33 -3.56 20.05
N GLU A 133 19.91 -3.90 18.90
CA GLU A 133 21.26 -3.52 18.52
C GLU A 133 21.30 -2.65 17.27
N ALA A 134 20.44 -2.94 16.29
CA ALA A 134 20.30 -2.18 15.06
C ALA A 134 18.93 -2.42 14.44
N GLY A 135 18.51 -1.53 13.54
CA GLY A 135 17.28 -1.68 12.78
C GLY A 135 16.02 -1.41 13.59
N ILE A 136 14.92 -2.02 13.18
CA ILE A 136 13.60 -1.86 13.79
C ILE A 136 13.07 -3.21 14.29
N LYS A 137 12.29 -3.18 15.36
CA LYS A 137 11.54 -4.34 15.85
C LYS A 137 10.14 -4.40 15.24
N SER A 138 9.52 -3.26 15.04
CA SER A 138 8.29 -3.08 14.28
C SER A 138 8.08 -1.62 13.92
N VAL A 139 7.38 -1.34 12.85
CA VAL A 139 6.94 0.01 12.52
C VAL A 139 5.57 -0.06 11.85
N THR A 140 4.76 0.94 12.15
CA THR A 140 3.46 1.18 11.50
C THR A 140 3.47 2.57 10.90
N LEU A 141 3.23 2.66 9.60
CA LEU A 141 3.10 3.91 8.85
C LEU A 141 1.65 4.11 8.41
N SER A 142 1.17 5.34 8.49
CA SER A 142 0.00 5.81 7.74
C SER A 142 0.51 6.50 6.47
N ILE A 143 0.07 6.06 5.31
CA ILE A 143 0.42 6.61 4.00
C ILE A 143 -0.85 7.17 3.40
N GLU A 144 -1.00 8.50 3.48
CA GLU A 144 -2.22 9.20 3.10
C GLU A 144 -2.14 9.69 1.67
N GLY A 145 -3.12 9.30 0.85
CA GLY A 145 -3.28 9.77 -0.52
C GLY A 145 -4.15 8.83 -1.35
N LEU A 146 -4.58 9.35 -2.49
CA LEU A 146 -5.45 8.61 -3.40
C LEU A 146 -4.73 7.38 -3.96
N ASN A 147 -5.39 6.23 -3.92
CA ASN A 147 -4.91 4.95 -4.41
C ASN A 147 -3.67 4.37 -3.67
N ALA A 148 -3.27 4.93 -2.54
CA ALA A 148 -2.11 4.42 -1.79
C ALA A 148 -2.28 2.93 -1.42
N TYR A 149 -3.47 2.54 -0.95
CA TYR A 149 -3.77 1.13 -0.67
C TYR A 149 -3.79 0.29 -1.94
N GLY A 150 -4.38 0.79 -3.02
CA GLY A 150 -4.49 0.07 -4.29
C GLY A 150 -3.14 -0.37 -4.85
N TYR A 151 -2.13 0.49 -4.74
CA TYR A 151 -0.75 0.15 -5.12
C TYR A 151 -0.08 -0.77 -4.08
N LEU A 152 -0.10 -0.36 -2.81
CA LEU A 152 0.62 -1.03 -1.74
C LEU A 152 0.09 -2.43 -1.41
N LYS A 153 -1.17 -2.75 -1.69
CA LYS A 153 -1.72 -4.10 -1.49
C LYS A 153 -0.89 -5.19 -2.18
N SER A 154 -0.21 -4.84 -3.28
CA SER A 154 0.73 -5.71 -3.99
C SER A 154 1.96 -6.09 -3.16
N GLU A 155 2.31 -5.28 -2.16
CA GLU A 155 3.49 -5.46 -1.32
C GLU A 155 3.23 -6.32 -0.08
N LYS A 156 1.97 -6.70 0.16
CA LYS A 156 1.58 -7.54 1.30
C LYS A 156 2.15 -8.94 1.17
N GLY A 157 2.96 -9.35 2.16
CA GLY A 157 3.56 -10.68 2.22
C GLY A 157 4.97 -10.70 2.79
N VAL A 158 5.71 -11.77 2.53
CA VAL A 158 7.06 -11.97 3.06
C VAL A 158 8.11 -11.56 2.04
N HIS A 159 9.00 -10.65 2.45
CA HIS A 159 10.14 -10.15 1.70
C HIS A 159 11.42 -10.81 2.18
N ARG A 160 12.13 -11.49 1.29
CA ARG A 160 13.35 -12.24 1.60
C ARG A 160 14.57 -11.49 1.12
N LEU A 161 15.55 -11.26 2.01
CA LEU A 161 16.86 -10.70 1.70
C LEU A 161 17.93 -11.79 1.75
N VAL A 162 18.83 -11.78 0.78
CA VAL A 162 20.07 -12.57 0.77
C VAL A 162 21.25 -11.64 0.53
N ARG A 163 22.11 -11.47 1.53
CA ARG A 163 23.31 -10.64 1.44
C ARG A 163 24.43 -11.17 2.32
N ILE A 164 25.63 -10.61 2.15
CA ILE A 164 26.69 -10.74 3.15
C ILE A 164 26.31 -9.85 4.33
N SER A 165 26.22 -10.44 5.53
CA SER A 165 25.80 -9.70 6.72
C SER A 165 26.88 -8.72 7.17
N PRO A 166 26.54 -7.43 7.39
CA PRO A 166 27.47 -6.47 7.98
C PRO A 166 27.70 -6.73 9.49
N PHE A 167 26.89 -7.57 10.13
CA PHE A 167 26.97 -7.91 11.54
C PHE A 167 27.74 -9.21 11.79
N ASP A 168 28.08 -9.97 10.75
CA ASP A 168 28.87 -11.19 10.85
C ASP A 168 30.35 -10.92 10.57
N ALA A 169 31.17 -11.01 11.59
CA ALA A 169 32.62 -10.82 11.46
C ALA A 169 33.30 -11.82 10.50
N ALA A 170 32.66 -12.97 10.23
CA ALA A 170 33.16 -13.97 9.27
C ALA A 170 32.75 -13.66 7.83
N GLY A 171 31.95 -12.59 7.59
CA GLY A 171 31.52 -12.18 6.25
C GLY A 171 30.65 -13.24 5.53
N LYS A 172 29.90 -14.03 6.28
CA LYS A 172 29.03 -15.07 5.70
C LYS A 172 27.78 -14.47 5.10
N ARG A 173 27.26 -15.17 4.11
CA ARG A 173 25.97 -14.86 3.48
C ARG A 173 24.83 -15.29 4.41
N HIS A 174 23.95 -14.39 4.71
CA HIS A 174 22.75 -14.61 5.52
C HIS A 174 21.48 -14.42 4.71
N THR A 175 20.42 -15.07 5.16
CA THR A 175 19.07 -14.90 4.64
C THR A 175 18.19 -14.37 5.75
N SER A 176 17.48 -13.27 5.48
CA SER A 176 16.57 -12.63 6.42
C SER A 176 15.20 -12.47 5.82
N PHE A 177 14.18 -12.51 6.65
CA PHE A 177 12.79 -12.37 6.26
C PHE A 177 12.16 -11.20 7.00
N CYS A 178 11.28 -10.49 6.30
CA CYS A 178 10.46 -9.46 6.88
C CYS A 178 9.05 -9.59 6.32
N SER A 179 8.05 -9.54 7.17
CA SER A 179 6.64 -9.55 6.77
C SER A 179 6.14 -8.11 6.65
N ILE A 180 5.48 -7.83 5.54
CA ILE A 180 4.77 -6.58 5.29
C ILE A 180 3.30 -6.87 5.33
N ASP A 181 2.56 -6.14 6.17
CA ASP A 181 1.10 -6.15 6.16
C ASP A 181 0.56 -4.80 5.70
N ILE A 182 -0.44 -4.85 4.83
CA ILE A 182 -1.06 -3.66 4.24
C ILE A 182 -2.55 -3.71 4.48
N MET A 183 -3.09 -2.61 4.99
CA MET A 183 -4.50 -2.44 5.27
C MET A 183 -5.01 -1.13 4.69
N PRO A 184 -6.25 -1.07 4.19
CA PRO A 184 -6.86 0.19 3.81
C PRO A 184 -7.13 1.04 5.06
N GLN A 185 -6.84 2.34 4.98
CA GLN A 185 -7.29 3.31 5.96
C GLN A 185 -8.68 3.78 5.56
N LEU A 186 -9.69 3.26 6.23
CA LEU A 186 -11.06 3.62 5.93
C LEU A 186 -11.39 4.98 6.56
N GLU A 187 -11.75 5.93 5.71
CA GLU A 187 -12.29 7.22 6.12
C GLU A 187 -13.82 7.06 6.25
N GLY A 188 -14.35 7.30 7.43
CA GLY A 188 -15.78 7.23 7.71
C GLY A 188 -16.15 6.26 8.83
N ASP A 189 -17.33 6.43 9.36
CA ASP A 189 -17.91 5.50 10.34
C ASP A 189 -18.12 4.14 9.67
N ILE A 190 -17.19 3.22 9.93
CA ILE A 190 -17.48 1.82 9.70
C ILE A 190 -18.57 1.49 10.71
N ASP A 191 -19.69 1.02 10.23
CA ASP A 191 -20.83 0.61 11.04
C ASP A 191 -20.50 -0.68 11.85
N ILE A 192 -19.33 -0.69 12.46
CA ILE A 192 -18.91 -1.65 13.47
C ILE A 192 -19.17 -0.96 14.80
N GLU A 193 -20.26 -1.29 15.42
CA GLU A 193 -20.53 -0.93 16.81
C GLU A 193 -19.50 -1.63 17.70
N ILE A 194 -18.50 -0.87 18.14
CA ILE A 194 -17.55 -1.33 19.15
C ILE A 194 -18.12 -0.97 20.52
N ASN A 195 -18.52 -1.99 21.27
CA ASN A 195 -18.95 -1.78 22.64
C ASN A 195 -17.74 -1.34 23.49
N PRO A 196 -17.80 -0.20 24.18
CA PRO A 196 -16.73 0.26 25.06
C PRO A 196 -16.30 -0.76 26.12
N ASP A 197 -17.23 -1.61 26.57
CA ASP A 197 -16.97 -2.63 27.59
C ASP A 197 -16.09 -3.77 27.06
N ASP A 198 -16.00 -3.93 25.75
CA ASP A 198 -15.14 -4.92 25.08
C ASP A 198 -13.72 -4.41 24.86
N LEU A 199 -13.42 -3.17 25.26
CA LEU A 199 -12.13 -2.54 25.07
C LEU A 199 -11.33 -2.46 26.38
N LYS A 200 -10.13 -3.01 26.36
CA LYS A 200 -9.11 -2.73 27.35
C LYS A 200 -8.18 -1.67 26.85
N ILE A 201 -8.15 -0.50 27.51
CA ILE A 201 -7.31 0.62 27.16
C ILE A 201 -6.18 0.76 28.18
N ASP A 202 -4.95 0.53 27.75
CA ASP A 202 -3.76 0.68 28.57
C ASP A 202 -2.99 1.93 28.11
N VAL A 203 -2.66 2.79 29.07
CA VAL A 203 -1.84 3.98 28.86
C VAL A 203 -0.45 3.73 29.41
N TYR A 204 0.58 3.93 28.58
CA TYR A 204 1.95 3.67 28.98
C TYR A 204 2.89 4.81 28.51
N ARG A 205 4.13 4.75 28.97
CA ARG A 205 5.15 5.72 28.56
C ARG A 205 5.69 5.31 27.20
N ALA A 206 5.71 6.26 26.25
CA ALA A 206 6.33 6.02 24.96
C ALA A 206 7.81 5.68 25.14
N SER A 207 8.26 4.63 24.45
CA SER A 207 9.68 4.26 24.37
C SER A 207 10.20 4.66 22.99
N GLY A 208 11.20 5.53 22.92
CA GLY A 208 11.84 5.95 21.68
C GLY A 208 12.90 7.02 21.90
N ALA A 209 13.76 7.22 20.92
CA ALA A 209 14.80 8.25 20.90
C ALA A 209 14.19 9.66 20.82
N GLY A 210 13.86 10.22 21.96
CA GLY A 210 13.30 11.59 22.07
C GLY A 210 13.59 12.16 23.42
N GLY A 211 13.92 13.47 23.47
CA GLY A 211 14.40 14.18 24.65
C GLY A 211 13.53 14.03 25.91
N GLN A 212 13.98 14.62 27.02
CA GLN A 212 13.43 14.50 28.39
C GLN A 212 11.89 14.62 28.55
N HIS A 213 11.17 15.15 27.54
CA HIS A 213 9.72 15.33 27.60
C HIS A 213 8.93 14.05 27.25
N ILE A 214 9.46 13.18 26.39
CA ILE A 214 8.82 11.92 25.95
C ILE A 214 8.83 10.91 27.09
N ASN A 215 9.89 10.90 27.90
CA ASN A 215 10.05 9.96 28.99
C ASN A 215 9.28 10.32 30.28
N LYS A 216 8.60 11.47 30.34
CA LYS A 216 7.86 11.94 31.52
C LYS A 216 6.35 11.84 31.43
N THR A 217 5.78 11.80 30.22
CA THR A 217 4.32 11.76 30.04
C THR A 217 3.88 10.43 29.45
N SER A 218 2.91 9.77 30.10
CA SER A 218 2.28 8.56 29.60
C SER A 218 1.27 8.95 28.51
N SER A 219 1.75 9.19 27.29
CA SER A 219 0.91 9.59 26.16
C SER A 219 0.61 8.44 25.18
N ALA A 220 1.39 7.36 25.23
CA ALA A 220 1.18 6.18 24.41
C ALA A 220 -0.07 5.41 24.86
N VAL A 221 -0.88 4.99 23.90
CA VAL A 221 -2.13 4.27 24.14
C VAL A 221 -2.08 2.93 23.40
N ARG A 222 -2.45 1.87 24.11
CA ARG A 222 -2.69 0.54 23.57
C ARG A 222 -4.16 0.20 23.80
N ILE A 223 -4.84 -0.25 22.76
CA ILE A 223 -6.22 -0.71 22.83
C ILE A 223 -6.24 -2.19 22.47
N THR A 224 -6.81 -3.01 23.35
CA THR A 224 -7.04 -4.42 23.11
C THR A 224 -8.55 -4.65 23.02
N HIS A 225 -9.01 -5.21 21.92
CA HIS A 225 -10.38 -5.67 21.78
C HIS A 225 -10.48 -7.09 22.38
N ILE A 226 -11.15 -7.21 23.51
CA ILE A 226 -11.19 -8.43 24.34
C ILE A 226 -11.75 -9.63 23.56
N PRO A 227 -12.88 -9.51 22.81
CA PRO A 227 -13.47 -10.65 22.11
C PRO A 227 -12.60 -11.23 21.00
N THR A 228 -11.86 -10.39 20.27
CA THR A 228 -11.04 -10.82 19.12
C THR A 228 -9.56 -10.95 19.44
N GLY A 229 -9.11 -10.40 20.59
CA GLY A 229 -7.70 -10.36 20.97
C GLY A 229 -6.86 -9.39 20.13
N ILE A 230 -7.48 -8.60 19.24
CA ILE A 230 -6.76 -7.63 18.39
C ILE A 230 -6.22 -6.51 19.26
N VAL A 231 -4.93 -6.21 19.05
CA VAL A 231 -4.22 -5.14 19.75
C VAL A 231 -3.80 -4.08 18.76
N THR A 232 -4.05 -2.82 19.10
CA THR A 232 -3.57 -1.64 18.38
C THR A 232 -2.90 -0.67 19.35
N GLN A 233 -1.89 0.05 18.88
CA GLN A 233 -1.18 1.01 19.72
C GLN A 233 -0.79 2.23 18.91
N SER A 234 -0.75 3.40 19.56
CA SER A 234 -0.25 4.64 19.00
C SER A 234 0.54 5.43 20.03
N GLN A 235 1.67 5.99 19.60
CA GLN A 235 2.53 6.85 20.42
C GLN A 235 3.07 8.06 19.64
N ALA A 236 2.58 8.27 18.41
CA ALA A 236 3.08 9.31 17.50
C ALA A 236 2.83 10.74 17.98
N GLN A 237 1.75 10.94 18.72
CA GLN A 237 1.32 12.27 19.17
C GLN A 237 1.66 12.53 20.64
N ARG A 238 1.92 13.81 20.97
CA ARG A 238 2.09 14.24 22.36
C ARG A 238 0.80 14.20 23.18
N SER A 239 -0.35 14.13 22.50
CA SER A 239 -1.68 14.10 23.11
C SER A 239 -2.16 12.64 23.22
N GLN A 240 -2.45 12.21 24.45
CA GLN A 240 -3.06 10.93 24.75
C GLN A 240 -4.39 10.72 24.00
N PHE A 241 -5.21 11.80 23.88
CA PHE A 241 -6.50 11.73 23.17
C PHE A 241 -6.29 11.43 21.68
N LYS A 242 -5.37 12.14 21.02
CA LYS A 242 -5.06 11.87 19.61
C LYS A 242 -4.51 10.48 19.37
N ASN A 243 -3.64 9.99 20.26
CA ASN A 243 -3.14 8.61 20.20
C ASN A 243 -4.27 7.59 20.41
N LYS A 244 -5.22 7.88 21.31
CA LYS A 244 -6.42 7.03 21.50
C LYS A 244 -7.27 6.99 20.25
N ASP A 245 -7.56 8.15 19.65
CA ASP A 245 -8.39 8.24 18.44
C ASP A 245 -7.73 7.47 17.28
N GLN A 246 -6.43 7.64 17.13
CA GLN A 246 -5.65 6.94 16.09
C GLN A 246 -5.61 5.43 16.31
N ALA A 247 -5.35 4.96 17.54
CA ALA A 247 -5.41 3.55 17.88
C ALA A 247 -6.82 2.97 17.70
N MET A 248 -7.87 3.75 17.96
CA MET A 248 -9.27 3.37 17.74
C MET A 248 -9.58 3.22 16.24
N ALA A 249 -9.12 4.16 15.40
CA ALA A 249 -9.27 4.06 13.94
C ALA A 249 -8.58 2.81 13.39
N MET A 250 -7.37 2.52 13.86
CA MET A 250 -6.65 1.30 13.52
C MET A 250 -7.39 0.03 13.96
N LEU A 251 -7.99 0.04 15.16
CA LEU A 251 -8.78 -1.08 15.65
C LEU A 251 -10.01 -1.32 14.77
N LYS A 252 -10.75 -0.26 14.44
CA LYS A 252 -11.90 -0.32 13.53
C LYS A 252 -11.51 -0.96 12.19
N THR A 253 -10.38 -0.55 11.63
CA THR A 253 -9.87 -1.08 10.36
C THR A 253 -9.54 -2.58 10.47
N LYS A 254 -8.86 -3.00 11.54
CA LYS A 254 -8.54 -4.42 11.77
C LYS A 254 -9.78 -5.27 12.00
N LEU A 255 -10.78 -4.75 12.70
CA LEU A 255 -12.06 -5.45 12.90
C LEU A 255 -12.83 -5.61 11.58
N TYR A 256 -12.84 -4.56 10.74
CA TYR A 256 -13.46 -4.65 9.42
C TYR A 256 -12.79 -5.71 8.54
N GLN A 257 -11.46 -5.74 8.52
CA GLN A 257 -10.72 -6.75 7.77
C GLN A 257 -11.05 -8.18 8.29
N LEU A 258 -11.12 -8.36 9.60
CA LEU A 258 -11.51 -9.65 10.18
C LEU A 258 -12.92 -10.07 9.75
N GLU A 259 -13.86 -9.13 9.66
CA GLU A 259 -15.22 -9.39 9.21
C GLU A 259 -15.28 -9.74 7.72
N GLU A 260 -14.49 -9.06 6.88
CA GLU A 260 -14.34 -9.42 5.46
C GLU A 260 -13.69 -10.79 5.28
N GLU A 261 -12.65 -11.11 6.06
CA GLU A 261 -12.01 -12.43 6.04
C GLU A 261 -12.99 -13.54 6.45
N LYS A 262 -13.84 -13.30 7.46
CA LYS A 262 -14.89 -14.23 7.83
C LYS A 262 -15.90 -14.45 6.71
N LYS A 263 -16.37 -13.37 6.06
CA LYS A 263 -17.29 -13.49 4.92
C LYS A 263 -16.64 -14.19 3.74
N ALA A 264 -15.36 -13.91 3.47
CA ALA A 264 -14.60 -14.59 2.42
C ALA A 264 -14.39 -16.08 2.75
N ALA A 265 -14.14 -16.42 4.03
CA ALA A 265 -13.99 -17.78 4.49
C ALA A 265 -15.32 -18.57 4.40
N GLU A 266 -16.46 -17.96 4.76
CA GLU A 266 -17.80 -18.55 4.57
C GLU A 266 -18.09 -18.81 3.09
N LEU A 267 -17.72 -17.88 2.20
CA LEU A 267 -17.87 -18.05 0.75
C LEU A 267 -16.94 -19.13 0.20
N ALA A 268 -15.73 -19.28 0.75
CA ALA A 268 -14.78 -20.31 0.37
C ALA A 268 -15.24 -21.71 0.84
N GLU A 269 -15.84 -21.79 2.05
CA GLU A 269 -16.43 -23.02 2.57
C GLU A 269 -17.62 -23.49 1.70
N ILE A 270 -18.42 -22.55 1.20
CA ILE A 270 -19.51 -22.82 0.24
C ILE A 270 -18.95 -23.24 -1.13
N ARG A 271 -17.76 -22.78 -1.52
CA ARG A 271 -17.12 -23.09 -2.82
C ARG A 271 -16.25 -24.36 -2.80
N GLY A 272 -15.94 -24.93 -1.64
CA GLY A 272 -15.10 -26.14 -1.48
C GLY A 272 -13.60 -25.83 -1.57
N GLU A 273 -12.87 -26.27 -0.56
CA GLU A 273 -11.43 -26.27 -0.31
C GLU A 273 -10.52 -25.50 -1.29
N GLN A 274 -10.17 -24.27 -0.92
CA GLN A 274 -8.88 -23.70 -1.29
C GLN A 274 -7.88 -23.92 -0.16
N LYS A 275 -6.72 -24.48 -0.51
CA LYS A 275 -5.65 -24.82 0.43
C LYS A 275 -5.19 -23.60 1.22
N ASP A 276 -5.08 -23.74 2.54
CA ASP A 276 -4.49 -22.77 3.45
C ASP A 276 -3.24 -22.10 2.91
N ILE A 277 -3.26 -20.78 2.83
CA ILE A 277 -2.06 -19.95 2.68
C ILE A 277 -1.45 -19.79 4.06
N ALA A 278 -0.76 -20.84 4.51
CA ALA A 278 0.02 -20.81 5.74
C ALA A 278 1.44 -20.32 5.42
N TRP A 279 1.99 -19.49 6.28
CA TRP A 279 3.42 -19.26 6.57
C TRP A 279 4.41 -19.73 5.47
N GLY A 280 4.56 -19.03 4.36
CA GLY A 280 5.52 -19.47 3.36
C GLY A 280 5.42 -18.77 2.02
N SER A 281 4.43 -17.96 1.76
CA SER A 281 4.35 -17.22 0.50
C SER A 281 5.27 -16.01 0.52
N GLN A 282 6.56 -16.28 0.23
CA GLN A 282 7.49 -15.23 -0.12
C GLN A 282 6.99 -14.58 -1.41
N ILE A 283 6.71 -13.28 -1.35
CA ILE A 283 6.27 -12.54 -2.53
C ILE A 283 7.44 -12.02 -3.35
N ARG A 284 8.55 -11.65 -2.67
CA ARG A 284 9.69 -11.03 -3.35
C ARG A 284 11.03 -11.44 -2.73
N ASN A 285 11.99 -11.75 -3.59
CA ASN A 285 13.36 -12.07 -3.24
C ASN A 285 14.28 -10.91 -3.62
N TYR A 286 15.11 -10.50 -2.67
CA TYR A 286 16.17 -9.50 -2.84
C TYR A 286 17.52 -10.19 -2.64
N VAL A 287 18.27 -10.38 -3.71
CA VAL A 287 19.59 -11.03 -3.69
C VAL A 287 20.64 -9.98 -3.98
N PHE A 288 21.46 -9.66 -2.97
CA PHE A 288 22.54 -8.68 -3.11
C PHE A 288 23.88 -9.35 -3.39
N HIS A 289 24.00 -10.65 -3.10
CA HIS A 289 25.21 -11.42 -3.30
C HIS A 289 24.89 -12.90 -3.52
N PRO A 290 25.54 -13.63 -4.49
CA PRO A 290 26.69 -13.23 -5.33
C PRO A 290 26.33 -12.41 -6.58
N TYR A 291 25.08 -12.25 -6.88
CA TYR A 291 24.57 -11.45 -8.01
C TYR A 291 23.49 -10.50 -7.51
N SER A 292 23.20 -9.47 -8.29
CA SER A 292 22.19 -8.47 -7.97
C SER A 292 20.88 -8.84 -8.66
N LEU A 293 19.83 -9.12 -7.88
CA LEU A 293 18.50 -9.44 -8.42
C LEU A 293 17.41 -9.12 -7.41
N VAL A 294 16.36 -8.44 -7.85
CA VAL A 294 15.08 -8.39 -7.16
C VAL A 294 14.05 -9.07 -8.04
N LYS A 295 13.31 -10.06 -7.51
CA LYS A 295 12.32 -10.83 -8.24
C LYS A 295 11.04 -11.00 -7.45
N ASP A 296 9.91 -10.62 -8.03
CA ASP A 296 8.59 -10.97 -7.54
C ASP A 296 8.23 -12.38 -8.01
N LEU A 297 7.84 -13.24 -7.07
CA LEU A 297 7.57 -14.65 -7.34
C LEU A 297 6.17 -14.88 -7.93
N ARG A 298 5.27 -13.91 -7.82
CA ARG A 298 3.88 -13.98 -8.28
C ARG A 298 3.78 -13.54 -9.74
N SER A 299 4.18 -12.30 -10.03
CA SER A 299 4.15 -11.73 -11.37
C SER A 299 5.33 -12.15 -12.25
N GLY A 300 6.40 -12.70 -11.65
CA GLY A 300 7.62 -13.07 -12.36
C GLY A 300 8.50 -11.86 -12.74
N HIS A 301 8.08 -10.64 -12.44
CA HIS A 301 8.87 -9.43 -12.74
C HIS A 301 10.18 -9.41 -11.97
N GLU A 302 11.28 -9.08 -12.67
CA GLU A 302 12.61 -9.06 -12.07
C GLU A 302 13.49 -7.92 -12.61
N THR A 303 14.40 -7.43 -11.76
CA THR A 303 15.38 -6.40 -12.13
C THR A 303 16.71 -6.64 -11.43
N GLY A 304 17.81 -6.34 -12.12
CA GLY A 304 19.15 -6.32 -11.52
C GLY A 304 19.50 -5.01 -10.81
N ASN A 305 18.67 -3.95 -10.97
CA ASN A 305 18.92 -2.63 -10.38
C ASN A 305 18.39 -2.53 -8.96
N ILE A 306 19.04 -3.24 -8.03
CA ILE A 306 18.66 -3.24 -6.61
C ILE A 306 18.68 -1.82 -6.02
N GLY A 307 19.64 -0.99 -6.44
CA GLY A 307 19.78 0.38 -5.92
C GLY A 307 18.52 1.21 -6.17
N ALA A 308 17.98 1.19 -7.40
CA ALA A 308 16.75 1.88 -7.72
C ALA A 308 15.56 1.36 -6.89
N VAL A 309 15.42 0.04 -6.76
CA VAL A 309 14.36 -0.57 -5.95
C VAL A 309 14.44 -0.12 -4.50
N MET A 310 15.62 -0.18 -3.89
CA MET A 310 15.83 0.25 -2.50
C MET A 310 15.67 1.78 -2.31
N ASP A 311 15.75 2.53 -3.38
CA ASP A 311 15.47 3.97 -3.41
C ASP A 311 14.02 4.33 -3.78
N GLY A 312 13.13 3.31 -3.87
CA GLY A 312 11.70 3.51 -4.01
C GLY A 312 11.12 3.26 -5.41
N ASP A 313 11.89 2.76 -6.37
CA ASP A 313 11.39 2.38 -7.71
C ASP A 313 10.65 1.04 -7.64
N LEU A 314 9.41 1.08 -7.12
CA LEU A 314 8.56 -0.09 -6.90
C LEU A 314 7.44 -0.23 -7.93
N ASP A 315 7.12 0.82 -8.68
CA ASP A 315 6.01 0.84 -9.64
C ASP A 315 6.05 -0.32 -10.63
N PRO A 316 7.21 -0.70 -11.22
CA PRO A 316 7.23 -1.83 -12.14
C PRO A 316 6.80 -3.16 -11.52
N PHE A 317 7.06 -3.35 -10.21
CA PHE A 317 6.62 -4.54 -9.47
C PHE A 317 5.13 -4.50 -9.15
N MET A 318 4.65 -3.33 -8.71
CA MET A 318 3.24 -3.10 -8.40
C MET A 318 2.37 -3.26 -9.63
N ASP A 319 2.77 -2.65 -10.74
CA ASP A 319 2.07 -2.75 -12.04
C ASP A 319 2.03 -4.18 -12.56
N ALA A 320 3.17 -4.88 -12.52
CA ALA A 320 3.25 -6.27 -12.94
C ALA A 320 2.33 -7.17 -12.10
N TYR A 321 2.26 -6.94 -10.78
CA TYR A 321 1.36 -7.67 -9.90
C TYR A 321 -0.11 -7.35 -10.20
N LEU A 322 -0.46 -6.09 -10.39
CA LEU A 322 -1.84 -5.68 -10.69
C LEU A 322 -2.30 -6.29 -12.03
N LYS A 323 -1.46 -6.26 -13.05
CA LYS A 323 -1.73 -6.90 -14.35
C LYS A 323 -1.88 -8.42 -14.23
N TRP A 324 -1.01 -9.07 -13.45
CA TRP A 324 -1.09 -10.50 -13.17
C TRP A 324 -2.40 -10.88 -12.47
N THR A 325 -2.84 -10.09 -11.49
CA THR A 325 -4.09 -10.34 -10.77
C THR A 325 -5.32 -10.26 -11.69
N LEU A 326 -5.29 -9.38 -12.70
CA LEU A 326 -6.40 -9.25 -13.68
C LEU A 326 -6.41 -10.37 -14.71
N SER A 327 -5.24 -10.92 -15.07
CA SER A 327 -5.18 -12.02 -16.06
C SER A 327 -5.83 -13.30 -15.56
N GLY A 328 -6.19 -13.36 -14.28
CA GLY A 328 -6.82 -14.54 -13.67
C GLY A 328 -5.87 -15.73 -13.52
N GLU A 329 -4.57 -15.52 -13.71
CA GLU A 329 -3.51 -16.54 -13.50
C GLU A 329 -3.20 -16.72 -12.00
N THR A 330 -4.18 -16.54 -11.13
CA THR A 330 -4.06 -16.93 -9.71
C THR A 330 -4.21 -18.45 -9.65
N GLU A 331 -3.11 -19.16 -9.43
CA GLU A 331 -3.13 -20.59 -9.08
C GLU A 331 -3.78 -20.86 -7.73
#